data_fe0f1ccb8a0cf74d94d9aee0762f5717
#
_entry.id   fe0f1ccb8a0cf74d94d9aee0762f5717
#
_cell.length_a   1.000
_cell.length_b   1.000
_cell.length_c   1.000
_cell.angle_alpha   90.00
_cell.angle_beta   90.00
_cell.angle_gamma   90.00
#
_symmetry.space_group_name_H-M   'P 1'
#
loop_
_entity.id
_entity.type
_entity.pdbx_description
1 polymer ?
#
loop_
_entity_poly.entity_id
_entity_poly.type
_entity_poly.pdbx_seq_one_letter_code
_entity_poly.pdbx_strand_id
1 'polypeptide(L)'
;MKILISDAFDPTLPAKLEAFGEVTDDKDRLEEVDVVLVRSKTTCRREYIDRAKNLRLIIRGGVGLDNVDVAAATTRGVMVVNAPQSNIV
;
A
#
# COMPACT_ATOMS: atom_id res chain seq x y z
N MET A 1 6.96 11.68 3.42
CA MET A 1 6.42 10.41 2.91
C MET A 1 4.91 10.52 2.79
N LYS A 2 4.36 10.04 1.70
CA LYS A 2 2.92 10.04 1.48
C LYS A 2 2.40 8.61 1.49
N ILE A 3 1.36 8.35 2.26
CA ILE A 3 0.84 7.01 2.51
C ILE A 3 -0.62 6.95 2.08
N LEU A 4 -0.94 6.01 1.21
CA LEU A 4 -2.31 5.76 0.78
C LEU A 4 -2.85 4.52 1.48
N ILE A 5 -3.96 4.68 2.17
CA ILE A 5 -4.70 3.55 2.73
C ILE A 5 -5.84 3.25 1.76
N SER A 6 -5.65 2.20 0.95
CA SER A 6 -6.54 1.93 -0.18
C SER A 6 -7.74 1.07 0.18
N ASP A 7 -7.61 0.23 1.18
CA ASP A 7 -8.69 -0.66 1.63
C ASP A 7 -9.00 -0.38 3.09
N ALA A 8 -10.05 -1.02 3.61
CA ALA A 8 -10.48 -0.80 4.99
C ALA A 8 -9.48 -1.41 5.99
N PHE A 9 -9.05 -0.61 6.94
CA PHE A 9 -8.22 -1.03 8.05
C PHE A 9 -8.84 -0.53 9.35
N ASP A 10 -8.16 -0.78 10.46
CA ASP A 10 -8.58 -0.28 11.76
C ASP A 10 -8.76 1.24 11.70
N PRO A 11 -9.89 1.79 12.20
CA PRO A 11 -10.14 3.24 12.13
C PRO A 11 -9.08 4.10 12.81
N THR A 12 -8.29 3.53 13.73
CA THR A 12 -7.24 4.27 14.42
C THR A 12 -5.93 4.30 13.65
N LEU A 13 -5.81 3.48 12.58
CA LEU A 13 -4.55 3.35 11.86
C LEU A 13 -4.11 4.65 11.18
N PRO A 14 -5.00 5.42 10.52
CA PRO A 14 -4.55 6.66 9.87
C PRO A 14 -3.85 7.61 10.84
N ALA A 15 -4.39 7.79 12.04
CA ALA A 15 -3.79 8.67 13.03
C ALA A 15 -2.40 8.18 13.46
N LYS A 16 -2.23 6.87 13.57
CA LYS A 16 -0.94 6.29 13.93
C LYS A 16 0.10 6.50 12.83
N LEU A 17 -0.32 6.42 11.58
CA LEU A 17 0.59 6.57 10.45
C LEU A 17 0.97 8.02 10.19
N GLU A 18 0.19 8.98 10.69
CA GLU A 18 0.52 10.40 10.53
C GLU A 18 1.87 10.77 11.16
N ALA A 19 2.35 9.97 12.10
CA ALA A 19 3.68 10.16 12.65
C ALA A 19 4.79 9.95 11.61
N PHE A 20 4.49 9.24 10.52
CA PHE A 20 5.47 8.90 9.49
C PHE A 20 5.32 9.74 8.23
N GLY A 21 4.22 10.45 8.08
CA GLY A 21 4.00 11.26 6.89
C GLY A 21 2.54 11.58 6.66
N GLU A 22 2.25 12.13 5.50
CA GLU A 22 0.88 12.47 5.11
C GLU A 22 0.12 11.19 4.76
N VAL A 23 -1.09 11.05 5.30
CA VAL A 23 -1.94 9.88 5.09
C VAL A 23 -3.18 10.30 4.32
N THR A 24 -3.54 9.54 3.30
CA THR A 24 -4.73 9.79 2.49
C THR A 24 -5.45 8.48 2.19
N ASP A 25 -6.75 8.56 1.95
CA ASP A 25 -7.54 7.45 1.41
C ASP A 25 -8.03 7.74 -0.02
N ASP A 26 -7.56 8.82 -0.60
CA ASP A 26 -7.93 9.23 -1.95
C ASP A 26 -7.11 8.45 -2.97
N LYS A 27 -7.75 7.47 -3.60
CA LYS A 27 -7.10 6.59 -4.58
C LYS A 27 -6.63 7.34 -5.84
N ASP A 28 -7.20 8.52 -6.10
CA ASP A 28 -6.77 9.32 -7.24
C ASP A 28 -5.39 9.92 -7.04
N ARG A 29 -4.87 9.90 -5.81
CA ARG A 29 -3.54 10.39 -5.49
C ARG A 29 -2.45 9.31 -5.59
N LEU A 30 -2.75 8.19 -6.21
CA LEU A 30 -1.81 7.07 -6.31
C LEU A 30 -0.46 7.48 -6.90
N GLU A 31 -0.44 8.41 -7.82
CA GLU A 31 0.79 8.82 -8.50
C GLU A 31 1.75 9.58 -7.61
N GLU A 32 1.28 10.07 -6.45
CA GLU A 32 2.09 10.87 -5.54
C GLU A 32 2.62 10.07 -4.35
N VAL A 33 2.04 8.91 -4.06
CA VAL A 33 2.30 8.25 -2.79
C VAL A 33 3.54 7.37 -2.84
N ASP A 34 4.18 7.25 -1.70
CA ASP A 34 5.38 6.42 -1.52
C ASP A 34 5.02 5.03 -0.99
N VAL A 35 3.93 4.92 -0.25
CA VAL A 35 3.51 3.69 0.42
C VAL A 35 2.03 3.49 0.18
N VAL A 36 1.64 2.26 -0.10
CA VAL A 36 0.23 1.87 -0.25
C VAL A 36 -0.06 0.73 0.73
N LEU A 37 -1.15 0.88 1.48
CA LEU A 37 -1.67 -0.19 2.32
C LEU A 37 -2.91 -0.76 1.66
N VAL A 38 -2.90 -2.06 1.42
CA VAL A 38 -4.01 -2.76 0.76
C VAL A 38 -4.40 -3.99 1.56
N ARG A 39 -5.61 -4.45 1.33
CA ARG A 39 -6.07 -5.75 1.78
C ARG A 39 -6.43 -6.56 0.55
N SER A 40 -7.65 -7.09 0.48
CA SER A 40 -8.01 -7.96 -0.65
C SER A 40 -8.76 -7.22 -1.78
N LYS A 41 -9.28 -6.02 -1.53
CA LYS A 41 -10.09 -5.32 -2.52
C LYS A 41 -9.26 -4.66 -3.61
N THR A 42 -8.14 -4.06 -3.24
CA THR A 42 -7.25 -3.42 -4.20
C THR A 42 -6.31 -4.45 -4.78
N THR A 43 -6.24 -4.52 -6.10
CA THR A 43 -5.29 -5.41 -6.78
C THR A 43 -4.14 -4.56 -7.31
N CYS A 44 -2.91 -4.94 -6.93
CA CYS A 44 -1.71 -4.24 -7.34
C CYS A 44 -1.05 -5.00 -8.48
N ARG A 45 -1.60 -4.88 -9.67
CA ARG A 45 -1.06 -5.48 -10.88
C ARG A 45 -0.06 -4.52 -11.53
N ARG A 46 0.46 -4.92 -12.69
CA ARG A 46 1.47 -4.12 -13.37
C ARG A 46 1.00 -2.70 -13.66
N GLU A 47 -0.22 -2.53 -14.16
CA GLU A 47 -0.74 -1.20 -14.50
C GLU A 47 -0.86 -0.31 -13.27
N TYR A 48 -1.27 -0.88 -12.15
CA TYR A 48 -1.37 -0.17 -10.89
C TYR A 48 0.01 0.32 -10.43
N ILE A 49 0.98 -0.59 -10.46
CA ILE A 49 2.34 -0.29 -10.03
C ILE A 49 2.98 0.74 -10.98
N ASP A 50 2.73 0.64 -12.27
CA ASP A 50 3.26 1.58 -13.25
C ASP A 50 2.69 2.98 -13.07
N ARG A 51 1.41 3.10 -12.67
CA ARG A 51 0.81 4.39 -12.36
C ARG A 51 1.42 5.02 -11.11
N ALA A 52 1.79 4.22 -10.15
CA ALA A 52 2.32 4.68 -8.86
C ALA A 52 3.81 4.98 -8.99
N LYS A 53 4.13 6.08 -9.64
CA LYS A 53 5.51 6.40 -10.06
C LYS A 53 6.46 6.56 -8.90
N ASN A 54 5.98 7.04 -7.76
CA ASN A 54 6.80 7.28 -6.57
C ASN A 54 6.74 6.13 -5.57
N LEU A 55 5.99 5.08 -5.88
CA LEU A 55 5.76 3.98 -4.95
C LEU A 55 7.04 3.24 -4.63
N ARG A 56 7.25 2.98 -3.35
CA ARG A 56 8.42 2.27 -2.83
C ARG A 56 8.05 1.05 -2.01
N LEU A 57 6.82 1.01 -1.46
CA LEU A 57 6.43 -0.03 -0.55
C LEU A 57 4.94 -0.32 -0.67
N ILE A 58 4.61 -1.59 -0.78
CA ILE A 58 3.23 -2.08 -0.69
C ILE A 58 3.13 -2.93 0.56
N ILE A 59 2.20 -2.58 1.45
CA ILE A 59 1.92 -3.37 2.65
C ILE A 59 0.55 -4.02 2.46
N ARG A 60 0.53 -5.34 2.43
CA ARG A 60 -0.70 -6.12 2.29
C ARG A 60 -1.10 -6.61 3.68
N GLY A 61 -2.22 -6.13 4.19
CA GLY A 61 -2.75 -6.55 5.48
C GLY A 61 -3.51 -7.86 5.33
N GLY A 62 -3.01 -8.90 5.97
CA GLY A 62 -3.60 -10.21 5.92
C GLY A 62 -2.60 -11.28 5.53
N VAL A 63 -3.07 -12.47 5.21
CA VAL A 63 -2.22 -13.56 4.78
C VAL A 63 -2.29 -13.70 3.26
N GLY A 64 -1.18 -14.09 2.65
CA GLY A 64 -1.11 -14.27 1.21
C GLY A 64 -0.82 -12.98 0.47
N LEU A 65 -0.56 -13.09 -0.83
CA LEU A 65 -0.23 -11.97 -1.70
C LEU A 65 -0.91 -12.12 -3.06
N ASP A 66 -2.09 -12.76 -3.08
CA ASP A 66 -2.78 -13.13 -4.32
C ASP A 66 -3.16 -11.91 -5.15
N ASN A 67 -3.37 -10.77 -4.51
CA ASN A 67 -3.79 -9.55 -5.18
C ASN A 67 -2.64 -8.60 -5.50
N VAL A 68 -1.39 -9.05 -5.33
CA VAL A 68 -0.22 -8.23 -5.62
C VAL A 68 0.68 -8.98 -6.60
N ASP A 69 1.03 -8.31 -7.70
CA ASP A 69 2.01 -8.83 -8.66
C ASP A 69 3.41 -8.54 -8.11
N VAL A 70 3.93 -9.48 -7.33
CA VAL A 70 5.22 -9.32 -6.67
C VAL A 70 6.36 -9.17 -7.69
N ALA A 71 6.28 -9.90 -8.79
CA ALA A 71 7.31 -9.82 -9.82
C ALA A 71 7.37 -8.42 -10.45
N ALA A 72 6.20 -7.84 -10.76
CA ALA A 72 6.15 -6.49 -11.32
C ALA A 72 6.66 -5.46 -10.31
N ALA A 73 6.30 -5.62 -9.04
CA ALA A 73 6.78 -4.72 -7.99
C ALA A 73 8.30 -4.79 -7.86
N THR A 74 8.86 -5.99 -7.83
CA THR A 74 10.29 -6.19 -7.70
C THR A 74 11.05 -5.56 -8.86
N THR A 75 10.53 -5.71 -10.08
CA THR A 75 11.14 -5.12 -11.27
C THR A 75 11.21 -3.60 -11.16
N ARG A 76 10.24 -2.98 -10.51
CA ARG A 76 10.18 -1.53 -10.32
C ARG A 76 10.89 -1.06 -9.05
N GLY A 77 11.52 -1.97 -8.30
CA GLY A 77 12.16 -1.62 -7.04
C GLY A 77 11.20 -1.34 -5.92
N VAL A 78 9.97 -1.86 -6.01
CA VAL A 78 8.95 -1.69 -4.98
C VAL A 78 8.99 -2.90 -4.05
N MET A 79 9.17 -2.64 -2.75
CA MET A 79 9.16 -3.69 -1.74
C MET A 79 7.71 -4.09 -1.44
N VAL A 80 7.48 -5.38 -1.28
CA VAL A 80 6.16 -5.91 -0.90
C VAL A 80 6.28 -6.61 0.45
N VAL A 81 5.46 -6.18 1.39
CA VAL A 81 5.43 -6.77 2.73
C VAL A 81 4.03 -7.31 2.98
N ASN A 82 3.97 -8.54 3.43
CA ASN A 82 2.74 -9.17 3.89
C ASN A 82 2.73 -9.11 5.41
N ALA A 83 1.72 -8.49 5.98
CA ALA A 83 1.62 -8.33 7.43
C ALA A 83 0.20 -8.65 7.88
N PRO A 84 0.03 -9.56 8.86
CA PRO A 84 -1.27 -9.74 9.48
C PRO A 84 -1.75 -8.42 10.05
N GLN A 85 -3.06 -8.15 9.96
CA GLN A 85 -3.61 -6.86 10.38
C GLN A 85 -3.23 -6.50 11.82
N SER A 86 -3.13 -7.50 12.68
CA SER A 86 -2.77 -7.27 14.09
C SER A 86 -1.35 -6.75 14.27
N ASN A 87 -0.49 -6.87 13.25
CA ASN A 87 0.89 -6.41 13.32
C ASN A 87 1.09 -5.04 12.66
N ILE A 88 0.04 -4.45 12.12
CA ILE A 88 0.08 -3.12 11.52
C ILE A 88 -0.37 -2.13 12.58
N VAL A 89 0.56 -1.41 13.13
CA VAL A 89 0.27 -0.45 14.20
C VAL A 89 0.56 0.96 13.79
#